data_824e348079e37e3786440c8fe38c26d8
#
_entry.id   824e348079e37e3786440c8fe38c26d8
#
_cell.length_a   1.000
_cell.length_b   1.000
_cell.length_c   1.000
_cell.angle_alpha   90.00
_cell.angle_beta   90.00
_cell.angle_gamma   90.00
#
_symmetry.space_group_name_H-M   'P 1'
#
loop_
_entity.id
_entity.type
_entity.pdbx_description
1 polymer ?
#
loop_
_entity_poly.entity_id
_entity_poly.type
_entity_poly.pdbx_seq_one_letter_code
_entity_poly.pdbx_strand_id
1 'polypeptide(L)'
;MATKYIFVTGGVVSGLGKGITAASLGRLLKTRGLKVASQKLDPYINVDPGTMSPLQHGEVFVTDDGTETDLDLGHYERFIDENLNKYSNLTTGKVYWNVLNKERQGAYLGQTVQIIPHITNEIKSYIYNLAKSTEADVVITEIGGTTGDIESQPFLEAIRQVGLEQGPENCCYIHVVLVPYISGSDEYKSKPAQHSCKELQGMGIAPNIIVLRADGPVGNDIKRKISMFCNVRPDCVIENLTMPSLYECPLMLESAGLTNVVARQLHLQTPPSDLTEWKALISRIATRSKTCTIALVGKYVKLHDAYLSVMESLYHAGFENESKVEIKWVDSEHLVDQDCCADELGDADGIIVPGGFGDRGIEGMIQAAQYARENHVPYFGICLGMQIMVMEYARNVLGYADANSSEFTPEGQHNVIDLMPDQQGVETKGGTMRLGKYPCVITPGTKMADCYGTTEIDERHRHRYEFNNEFRAEFEEKGLVIAGTSPDGRLVEAVEIPGRDFHLGAQFHPEFKSRPNRAHPLFKGFIAAALKFQSEHTPTGHPAVLGE
;
A
#
# COMPACT_ATOMS: atom_id res chain seq x y z
N MET A 1 -30.21 -1.32 7.01
CA MET A 1 -30.21 0.10 6.54
C MET A 1 -29.92 0.05 5.04
N ALA A 2 -30.44 0.97 4.21
CA ALA A 2 -29.97 1.06 2.82
C ALA A 2 -28.53 1.53 2.80
N THR A 3 -27.70 0.94 1.93
CA THR A 3 -26.28 1.35 1.80
C THR A 3 -26.17 2.81 1.40
N LYS A 4 -25.27 3.53 2.03
CA LYS A 4 -24.93 4.93 1.72
C LYS A 4 -23.67 5.01 0.86
N TYR A 5 -23.63 5.96 -0.06
CA TYR A 5 -22.54 6.14 -1.00
C TYR A 5 -21.88 7.50 -0.80
N ILE A 6 -20.57 7.50 -0.60
CA ILE A 6 -19.75 8.71 -0.48
C ILE A 6 -18.78 8.72 -1.67
N PHE A 7 -18.81 9.78 -2.45
CA PHE A 7 -17.93 9.97 -3.59
C PHE A 7 -16.91 11.06 -3.28
N VAL A 8 -15.62 10.71 -3.34
CA VAL A 8 -14.52 11.64 -3.09
C VAL A 8 -13.89 12.01 -4.42
N THR A 9 -14.09 13.25 -4.85
CA THR A 9 -13.50 13.82 -6.05
C THR A 9 -12.42 14.83 -5.69
N GLY A 10 -11.57 15.21 -6.62
CA GLY A 10 -10.57 16.23 -6.37
C GLY A 10 -10.27 17.08 -7.58
N GLY A 11 -9.72 18.24 -7.33
CA GLY A 11 -9.38 19.17 -8.39
C GLY A 11 -8.16 20.02 -8.10
N VAL A 12 -7.73 20.76 -9.12
CA VAL A 12 -6.54 21.62 -9.17
C VAL A 12 -5.25 20.85 -9.50
N VAL A 13 -4.88 19.84 -8.70
CA VAL A 13 -3.66 19.02 -8.91
C VAL A 13 -3.89 17.58 -8.47
N SER A 14 -3.07 16.67 -8.99
CA SER A 14 -2.95 15.29 -8.51
C SER A 14 -2.18 15.23 -7.17
N GLY A 15 -2.21 14.11 -6.47
CA GLY A 15 -1.50 13.95 -5.20
C GLY A 15 -2.05 14.81 -4.05
N LEU A 16 -3.28 15.28 -4.16
CA LEU A 16 -3.91 16.22 -3.21
C LEU A 16 -4.30 15.60 -1.86
N GLY A 17 -4.15 14.27 -1.71
CA GLY A 17 -4.54 13.55 -0.49
C GLY A 17 -6.02 13.16 -0.46
N LYS A 18 -6.65 12.92 -1.63
CA LYS A 18 -7.99 12.32 -1.73
C LYS A 18 -8.05 10.97 -1.01
N GLY A 19 -7.05 10.09 -1.29
CA GLY A 19 -6.95 8.77 -0.68
C GLY A 19 -6.87 8.81 0.84
N ILE A 20 -6.03 9.67 1.39
CA ILE A 20 -5.90 9.85 2.84
C ILE A 20 -7.18 10.45 3.45
N THR A 21 -7.85 11.36 2.74
CA THR A 21 -9.16 11.90 3.19
C THR A 21 -10.21 10.78 3.23
N ALA A 22 -10.29 9.96 2.17
CA ALA A 22 -11.22 8.84 2.07
C ALA A 22 -10.93 7.77 3.13
N ALA A 23 -9.66 7.39 3.30
CA ALA A 23 -9.20 6.42 4.30
C ALA A 23 -9.48 6.90 5.73
N SER A 24 -9.19 8.16 6.03
CA SER A 24 -9.46 8.78 7.34
C SER A 24 -10.95 8.81 7.65
N LEU A 25 -11.78 9.20 6.68
CA LEU A 25 -13.23 9.18 6.82
C LEU A 25 -13.74 7.76 7.04
N GLY A 26 -13.21 6.79 6.30
CA GLY A 26 -13.54 5.38 6.47
C GLY A 26 -13.25 4.88 7.89
N ARG A 27 -12.09 5.21 8.43
CA ARG A 27 -11.74 4.91 9.84
C ARG A 27 -12.73 5.54 10.81
N LEU A 28 -13.03 6.82 10.64
CA LEU A 28 -13.93 7.55 11.50
C LEU A 28 -15.36 6.98 11.49
N LEU A 29 -15.89 6.62 10.32
CA LEU A 29 -17.20 6.00 10.22
C LEU A 29 -17.23 4.59 10.82
N LYS A 30 -16.15 3.81 10.67
CA LYS A 30 -16.00 2.50 11.32
C LYS A 30 -16.04 2.64 12.85
N THR A 31 -15.37 3.65 13.42
CA THR A 31 -15.40 3.89 14.87
C THR A 31 -16.75 4.36 15.41
N ARG A 32 -17.67 4.72 14.52
CA ARG A 32 -19.10 4.95 14.83
C ARG A 32 -19.96 3.69 14.73
N GLY A 33 -19.35 2.52 14.51
CA GLY A 33 -20.03 1.22 14.42
C GLY A 33 -20.59 0.89 13.05
N LEU A 34 -20.21 1.61 11.99
CA LEU A 34 -20.63 1.33 10.62
C LEU A 34 -19.68 0.36 9.92
N LYS A 35 -20.22 -0.52 9.09
CA LYS A 35 -19.47 -1.37 8.18
C LYS A 35 -19.13 -0.57 6.93
N VAL A 36 -17.85 -0.31 6.72
CA VAL A 36 -17.35 0.57 5.66
C VAL A 36 -16.59 -0.23 4.62
N ALA A 37 -16.87 -0.01 3.34
CA ALA A 37 -16.08 -0.50 2.22
C ALA A 37 -15.51 0.67 1.42
N SER A 38 -14.29 0.51 0.91
CA SER A 38 -13.61 1.54 0.12
C SER A 38 -13.26 1.04 -1.27
N GLN A 39 -13.33 1.97 -2.24
CA GLN A 39 -13.09 1.72 -3.64
C GLN A 39 -12.34 2.89 -4.27
N LYS A 40 -11.46 2.58 -5.24
CA LYS A 40 -10.83 3.57 -6.11
C LYS A 40 -11.15 3.30 -7.57
N LEU A 41 -11.50 4.35 -8.31
CA LEU A 41 -11.72 4.33 -9.76
C LEU A 41 -10.59 5.10 -10.43
N ASP A 42 -9.74 4.39 -11.17
CA ASP A 42 -8.52 4.94 -11.79
C ASP A 42 -8.73 5.21 -13.28
N PRO A 43 -8.46 6.43 -13.76
CA PRO A 43 -8.79 6.82 -15.13
C PRO A 43 -7.79 6.36 -16.21
N TYR A 44 -6.73 5.62 -15.87
CA TYR A 44 -5.76 5.12 -16.85
C TYR A 44 -6.29 3.91 -17.65
N ILE A 45 -5.72 3.67 -18.85
CA ILE A 45 -6.16 2.65 -19.82
C ILE A 45 -5.56 1.26 -19.52
N ASN A 46 -4.61 1.12 -18.62
CA ASN A 46 -4.13 -0.19 -18.20
C ASN A 46 -5.28 -1.00 -17.58
N VAL A 47 -5.34 -2.30 -17.90
CA VAL A 47 -6.38 -3.20 -17.32
C VAL A 47 -6.25 -3.29 -15.81
N ASP A 48 -5.01 -3.36 -15.35
CA ASP A 48 -4.58 -3.30 -13.94
C ASP A 48 -3.16 -2.72 -13.86
N PRO A 49 -2.65 -2.37 -12.68
CA PRO A 49 -1.30 -1.84 -12.52
C PRO A 49 -0.19 -2.91 -12.57
N GLY A 50 -0.52 -4.20 -12.67
CA GLY A 50 0.43 -5.31 -12.54
C GLY A 50 1.60 -5.29 -13.52
N THR A 51 1.43 -4.68 -14.70
CA THR A 51 2.47 -4.53 -15.73
C THR A 51 3.10 -3.13 -15.76
N MET A 52 2.68 -2.23 -14.86
CA MET A 52 3.20 -0.86 -14.83
C MET A 52 4.56 -0.81 -14.11
N SER A 53 5.40 0.15 -14.52
CA SER A 53 6.69 0.36 -13.86
C SER A 53 6.51 0.97 -12.48
N PRO A 54 7.07 0.37 -11.41
CA PRO A 54 7.03 0.96 -10.07
C PRO A 54 7.68 2.35 -9.98
N LEU A 55 8.62 2.66 -10.87
CA LEU A 55 9.26 3.99 -10.95
C LEU A 55 8.33 5.09 -11.52
N GLN A 56 7.22 4.71 -12.14
CA GLN A 56 6.24 5.67 -12.68
C GLN A 56 4.95 5.72 -11.86
N HIS A 57 4.55 4.60 -11.28
CA HIS A 57 3.23 4.45 -10.68
C HIS A 57 3.26 4.17 -9.17
N GLY A 58 4.43 3.88 -8.60
CA GLY A 58 4.55 3.39 -7.24
C GLY A 58 4.34 1.88 -7.12
N GLU A 59 4.12 1.39 -5.92
CA GLU A 59 3.93 -0.04 -5.67
C GLU A 59 2.62 -0.56 -6.28
N VAL A 60 2.61 -1.83 -6.62
CA VAL A 60 1.40 -2.59 -6.93
C VAL A 60 0.96 -3.31 -5.67
N PHE A 61 -0.18 -2.89 -5.11
CA PHE A 61 -0.77 -3.51 -3.92
C PHE A 61 -1.63 -4.70 -4.32
N VAL A 62 -1.57 -5.81 -3.56
CA VAL A 62 -2.34 -7.02 -3.86
C VAL A 62 -3.33 -7.32 -2.74
N THR A 63 -4.59 -7.54 -3.12
CA THR A 63 -5.67 -7.92 -2.19
C THR A 63 -5.66 -9.41 -1.87
N ASP A 64 -6.45 -9.84 -0.88
CA ASP A 64 -6.57 -11.26 -0.52
C ASP A 64 -7.04 -12.15 -1.68
N ASP A 65 -7.91 -11.64 -2.53
CA ASP A 65 -8.45 -12.36 -3.69
C ASP A 65 -7.57 -12.27 -4.96
N GLY A 66 -6.34 -11.75 -4.82
CA GLY A 66 -5.33 -11.73 -5.87
C GLY A 66 -5.46 -10.61 -6.89
N THR A 67 -6.24 -9.58 -6.59
CA THR A 67 -6.35 -8.42 -7.48
C THR A 67 -5.14 -7.51 -7.29
N GLU A 68 -4.42 -7.22 -8.38
CA GLU A 68 -3.38 -6.20 -8.45
C GLU A 68 -4.04 -4.82 -8.54
N THR A 69 -3.64 -3.91 -7.67
CA THR A 69 -4.31 -2.62 -7.47
C THR A 69 -3.33 -1.48 -7.27
N ASP A 70 -3.85 -0.26 -7.34
CA ASP A 70 -3.13 0.96 -6.99
C ASP A 70 -2.72 1.01 -5.51
N LEU A 71 -1.66 1.74 -5.20
CA LEU A 71 -1.09 1.88 -3.85
C LEU A 71 -2.05 2.50 -2.82
N ASP A 72 -3.02 3.31 -3.25
CA ASP A 72 -4.01 3.93 -2.35
C ASP A 72 -4.87 2.89 -1.61
N LEU A 73 -5.05 1.70 -2.20
CA LEU A 73 -5.77 0.62 -1.54
C LEU A 73 -5.05 0.15 -0.27
N GLY A 74 -3.72 0.21 -0.26
CA GLY A 74 -2.93 0.00 0.94
C GLY A 74 -3.26 1.02 2.04
N HIS A 75 -3.45 2.29 1.70
CA HIS A 75 -3.91 3.30 2.67
C HIS A 75 -5.30 2.97 3.22
N TYR A 76 -6.24 2.54 2.38
CA TYR A 76 -7.58 2.17 2.86
C TYR A 76 -7.51 1.02 3.85
N GLU A 77 -6.79 -0.06 3.52
CA GLU A 77 -6.62 -1.20 4.42
C GLU A 77 -5.93 -0.81 5.74
N ARG A 78 -4.88 0.02 5.69
CA ARG A 78 -4.14 0.47 6.87
C ARG A 78 -4.98 1.33 7.81
N PHE A 79 -5.79 2.24 7.27
CA PHE A 79 -6.61 3.15 8.09
C PHE A 79 -7.89 2.50 8.57
N ILE A 80 -8.62 1.81 7.68
CA ILE A 80 -9.93 1.25 7.99
C ILE A 80 -9.80 -0.07 8.75
N ASP A 81 -8.65 -0.78 8.59
CA ASP A 81 -8.40 -2.12 9.12
C ASP A 81 -9.47 -3.12 8.66
N GLU A 82 -9.68 -3.14 7.34
CA GLU A 82 -10.53 -4.09 6.61
C GLU A 82 -9.81 -4.54 5.35
N ASN A 83 -9.89 -5.81 5.00
CA ASN A 83 -9.31 -6.32 3.77
C ASN A 83 -10.22 -5.99 2.58
N LEU A 84 -9.61 -5.50 1.52
CA LEU A 84 -10.29 -5.14 0.28
C LEU A 84 -10.40 -6.34 -0.67
N ASN A 85 -11.20 -6.19 -1.74
CA ASN A 85 -11.46 -7.23 -2.71
C ASN A 85 -11.45 -6.68 -4.15
N LYS A 86 -11.68 -7.56 -5.14
CA LYS A 86 -11.66 -7.24 -6.57
C LYS A 86 -12.58 -6.10 -7.02
N TYR A 87 -13.59 -5.75 -6.23
CA TYR A 87 -14.46 -4.62 -6.52
C TYR A 87 -13.94 -3.30 -5.96
N SER A 88 -12.89 -3.35 -5.15
CA SER A 88 -12.30 -2.17 -4.54
C SER A 88 -11.41 -1.34 -5.48
N ASN A 89 -11.02 -1.88 -6.64
CA ASN A 89 -10.28 -1.15 -7.67
C ASN A 89 -10.85 -1.40 -9.07
N LEU A 90 -11.04 -0.32 -9.82
CA LEU A 90 -11.53 -0.38 -11.19
C LEU A 90 -10.79 0.66 -12.05
N THR A 91 -10.16 0.20 -13.13
CA THR A 91 -9.50 1.06 -14.10
C THR A 91 -10.39 1.30 -15.33
N THR A 92 -10.15 2.38 -16.04
CA THR A 92 -10.79 2.61 -17.36
C THR A 92 -10.54 1.43 -18.29
N GLY A 93 -9.30 0.91 -18.35
CA GLY A 93 -8.96 -0.23 -19.19
C GLY A 93 -9.80 -1.46 -18.90
N LYS A 94 -9.98 -1.79 -17.61
CA LYS A 94 -10.81 -2.93 -17.17
C LYS A 94 -12.28 -2.74 -17.54
N VAL A 95 -12.82 -1.52 -17.41
CA VAL A 95 -14.19 -1.21 -17.84
C VAL A 95 -14.38 -1.46 -19.32
N TYR A 96 -13.51 -0.89 -20.16
CA TYR A 96 -13.59 -1.08 -21.62
C TYR A 96 -13.37 -2.53 -22.01
N TRP A 97 -12.40 -3.21 -21.41
CA TRP A 97 -12.15 -4.63 -21.65
C TRP A 97 -13.39 -5.48 -21.39
N ASN A 98 -14.07 -5.27 -20.27
CA ASN A 98 -15.28 -5.99 -19.91
C ASN A 98 -16.42 -5.71 -20.89
N VAL A 99 -16.65 -4.45 -21.26
CA VAL A 99 -17.72 -4.05 -22.18
C VAL A 99 -17.47 -4.59 -23.59
N LEU A 100 -16.23 -4.49 -24.10
CA LEU A 100 -15.88 -5.03 -25.42
C LEU A 100 -16.00 -6.56 -25.48
N ASN A 101 -15.58 -7.27 -24.42
CA ASN A 101 -15.77 -8.70 -24.34
C ASN A 101 -17.25 -9.09 -24.33
N LYS A 102 -18.09 -8.41 -23.57
CA LYS A 102 -19.56 -8.60 -23.57
C LYS A 102 -20.17 -8.34 -24.96
N GLU A 103 -19.69 -7.31 -25.68
CA GLU A 103 -20.10 -7.01 -27.05
C GLU A 103 -19.75 -8.17 -27.99
N ARG A 104 -18.49 -8.65 -27.96
CA ARG A 104 -18.05 -9.79 -28.79
C ARG A 104 -18.81 -11.09 -28.48
N GLN A 105 -19.29 -11.26 -27.27
CA GLN A 105 -20.12 -12.40 -26.84
C GLN A 105 -21.61 -12.22 -27.19
N GLY A 106 -22.00 -11.09 -27.79
CA GLY A 106 -23.40 -10.80 -28.18
C GLY A 106 -24.32 -10.40 -27.02
N ALA A 107 -23.78 -10.04 -25.87
CA ALA A 107 -24.56 -9.69 -24.66
C ALA A 107 -25.49 -8.48 -24.86
N TYR A 108 -25.21 -7.61 -25.81
CA TYR A 108 -26.00 -6.42 -26.09
C TYR A 108 -27.03 -6.59 -27.23
N LEU A 109 -27.21 -7.82 -27.75
CA LEU A 109 -28.25 -8.17 -28.71
C LEU A 109 -28.33 -7.25 -29.96
N GLY A 110 -27.18 -6.80 -30.46
CA GLY A 110 -27.08 -5.94 -31.64
C GLY A 110 -27.32 -4.44 -31.38
N GLN A 111 -27.44 -4.03 -30.12
CA GLN A 111 -27.50 -2.60 -29.78
C GLN A 111 -26.18 -1.89 -30.08
N THR A 112 -26.24 -0.59 -30.42
CA THR A 112 -25.06 0.25 -30.50
C THR A 112 -24.52 0.48 -29.10
N VAL A 113 -23.27 0.01 -28.83
CA VAL A 113 -22.61 0.17 -27.55
C VAL A 113 -21.99 1.57 -27.46
N GLN A 114 -22.30 2.31 -26.38
CA GLN A 114 -21.93 3.71 -26.18
C GLN A 114 -21.41 3.93 -24.76
N ILE A 115 -20.76 5.08 -24.51
CA ILE A 115 -20.31 5.46 -23.16
C ILE A 115 -21.51 5.45 -22.20
N ILE A 116 -22.60 6.10 -22.58
CA ILE A 116 -23.86 6.07 -21.85
C ILE A 116 -24.85 5.24 -22.71
N PRO A 117 -25.45 4.15 -22.20
CA PRO A 117 -25.37 3.69 -20.80
C PRO A 117 -24.32 2.58 -20.52
N HIS A 118 -23.63 2.03 -21.51
CA HIS A 118 -22.93 0.76 -21.37
C HIS A 118 -21.69 0.85 -20.47
N ILE A 119 -20.81 1.83 -20.71
CA ILE A 119 -19.61 2.08 -19.89
C ILE A 119 -20.04 2.55 -18.50
N THR A 120 -20.99 3.49 -18.40
CA THR A 120 -21.45 3.98 -17.08
C THR A 120 -22.13 2.88 -16.27
N ASN A 121 -22.91 1.98 -16.90
CA ASN A 121 -23.52 0.84 -16.23
C ASN A 121 -22.47 -0.17 -15.73
N GLU A 122 -21.39 -0.40 -16.49
CA GLU A 122 -20.30 -1.25 -16.04
C GLU A 122 -19.62 -0.64 -14.80
N ILE A 123 -19.34 0.66 -14.80
CA ILE A 123 -18.77 1.35 -13.63
C ILE A 123 -19.69 1.25 -12.42
N LYS A 124 -20.99 1.57 -12.60
CA LYS A 124 -21.99 1.48 -11.52
C LYS A 124 -22.09 0.07 -10.95
N SER A 125 -21.95 -0.96 -11.81
CA SER A 125 -22.00 -2.35 -11.37
C SER A 125 -20.91 -2.69 -10.35
N TYR A 126 -19.71 -2.13 -10.48
CA TYR A 126 -18.62 -2.30 -9.51
C TYR A 126 -18.96 -1.63 -8.17
N ILE A 127 -19.52 -0.41 -8.20
CA ILE A 127 -19.93 0.30 -6.99
C ILE A 127 -21.00 -0.51 -6.22
N TYR A 128 -22.02 -1.00 -6.92
CA TYR A 128 -23.08 -1.79 -6.30
C TYR A 128 -22.63 -3.18 -5.87
N ASN A 129 -21.76 -3.83 -6.64
CA ASN A 129 -21.22 -5.14 -6.29
C ASN A 129 -20.30 -5.06 -5.07
N LEU A 130 -19.54 -3.98 -4.89
CA LEU A 130 -18.78 -3.76 -3.67
C LEU A 130 -19.71 -3.68 -2.47
N ALA A 131 -20.76 -2.84 -2.53
CA ALA A 131 -21.75 -2.72 -1.48
C ALA A 131 -22.37 -4.09 -1.11
N LYS A 132 -22.77 -4.86 -2.14
CA LYS A 132 -23.40 -6.17 -1.96
C LYS A 132 -22.45 -7.23 -1.41
N SER A 133 -21.22 -7.33 -1.95
CA SER A 133 -20.26 -8.37 -1.55
C SER A 133 -19.72 -8.17 -0.14
N THR A 134 -19.66 -6.93 0.32
CA THR A 134 -19.18 -6.58 1.65
C THR A 134 -20.32 -6.37 2.66
N GLU A 135 -21.57 -6.31 2.22
CA GLU A 135 -22.73 -5.92 3.03
C GLU A 135 -22.51 -4.60 3.77
N ALA A 136 -21.84 -3.65 3.11
CA ALA A 136 -21.43 -2.38 3.71
C ALA A 136 -22.64 -1.47 4.00
N ASP A 137 -22.59 -0.80 5.16
CA ASP A 137 -23.51 0.31 5.48
C ASP A 137 -23.14 1.54 4.66
N VAL A 138 -21.81 1.75 4.44
CA VAL A 138 -21.27 2.88 3.69
C VAL A 138 -20.21 2.40 2.72
N VAL A 139 -20.32 2.81 1.45
CA VAL A 139 -19.28 2.66 0.42
C VAL A 139 -18.65 4.01 0.15
N ILE A 140 -17.34 4.09 0.29
CA ILE A 140 -16.55 5.28 -0.05
C ILE A 140 -15.83 5.01 -1.37
N THR A 141 -16.17 5.76 -2.41
CA THR A 141 -15.54 5.65 -3.74
C THR A 141 -14.72 6.90 -4.03
N GLU A 142 -13.41 6.73 -4.16
CA GLU A 142 -12.51 7.78 -4.63
C GLU A 142 -12.45 7.79 -6.15
N ILE A 143 -12.56 8.97 -6.75
CA ILE A 143 -12.36 9.16 -8.19
C ILE A 143 -10.92 9.62 -8.43
N GLY A 144 -10.16 8.80 -9.13
CA GLY A 144 -8.80 9.12 -9.56
C GLY A 144 -8.75 10.27 -10.56
N GLY A 145 -7.56 10.84 -10.73
CA GLY A 145 -7.36 12.00 -11.59
C GLY A 145 -7.88 13.31 -11.00
N THR A 146 -7.98 14.32 -11.86
CA THR A 146 -8.41 15.68 -11.52
C THR A 146 -9.73 15.97 -12.20
N THR A 147 -10.65 16.63 -11.48
CA THR A 147 -11.93 17.07 -12.09
C THR A 147 -11.63 18.03 -13.25
N GLY A 148 -12.20 17.72 -14.41
CA GLY A 148 -11.91 18.42 -15.67
C GLY A 148 -11.07 17.59 -16.65
N ASP A 149 -10.36 16.55 -16.18
CA ASP A 149 -9.63 15.64 -17.04
C ASP A 149 -10.59 14.78 -17.87
N ILE A 150 -10.28 14.61 -19.17
CA ILE A 150 -11.10 13.82 -20.11
C ILE A 150 -11.25 12.38 -19.61
N GLU A 151 -10.17 11.83 -19.09
CA GLU A 151 -10.08 10.44 -18.63
C GLU A 151 -11.04 10.13 -17.49
N SER A 152 -11.34 11.11 -16.63
CA SER A 152 -12.21 10.95 -15.47
C SER A 152 -13.70 11.11 -15.78
N GLN A 153 -14.07 11.64 -16.96
CA GLN A 153 -15.45 11.97 -17.29
C GLN A 153 -16.43 10.79 -17.20
N PRO A 154 -16.12 9.57 -17.70
CA PRO A 154 -17.04 8.43 -17.56
C PRO A 154 -17.32 8.05 -16.10
N PHE A 155 -16.32 8.18 -15.23
CA PHE A 155 -16.49 7.91 -13.79
C PHE A 155 -17.35 8.99 -13.12
N LEU A 156 -17.12 10.26 -13.43
CA LEU A 156 -17.93 11.38 -12.91
C LEU A 156 -19.39 11.24 -13.36
N GLU A 157 -19.62 10.91 -14.63
CA GLU A 157 -20.98 10.64 -15.14
C GLU A 157 -21.63 9.44 -14.44
N ALA A 158 -20.88 8.35 -14.19
CA ALA A 158 -21.40 7.18 -13.50
C ALA A 158 -21.83 7.51 -12.05
N ILE A 159 -21.00 8.24 -11.28
CA ILE A 159 -21.38 8.61 -9.90
C ILE A 159 -22.52 9.63 -9.85
N ARG A 160 -22.62 10.51 -10.86
CA ARG A 160 -23.78 11.38 -11.02
C ARG A 160 -25.08 10.56 -11.20
N GLN A 161 -25.03 9.51 -12.03
CA GLN A 161 -26.15 8.59 -12.22
C GLN A 161 -26.49 7.80 -10.95
N VAL A 162 -25.47 7.35 -10.18
CA VAL A 162 -25.71 6.72 -8.87
C VAL A 162 -26.48 7.65 -7.95
N GLY A 163 -26.12 8.93 -7.90
CA GLY A 163 -26.86 9.91 -7.11
C GLY A 163 -28.30 10.11 -7.53
N LEU A 164 -28.58 10.02 -8.84
CA LEU A 164 -29.94 10.07 -9.37
C LEU A 164 -30.76 8.80 -9.00
N GLU A 165 -30.10 7.63 -9.08
CA GLU A 165 -30.75 6.33 -8.83
C GLU A 165 -30.99 6.08 -7.34
N GLN A 166 -30.07 6.47 -6.47
CA GLN A 166 -30.11 6.20 -5.03
C GLN A 166 -30.79 7.33 -4.22
N GLY A 167 -30.88 8.52 -4.80
CA GLY A 167 -31.43 9.70 -4.14
C GLY A 167 -30.38 10.46 -3.28
N PRO A 168 -30.64 11.76 -3.08
CA PRO A 168 -29.69 12.65 -2.39
C PRO A 168 -29.48 12.30 -0.89
N GLU A 169 -30.43 11.60 -0.28
CA GLU A 169 -30.36 11.15 1.12
C GLU A 169 -29.45 9.93 1.29
N ASN A 170 -29.09 9.25 0.20
CA ASN A 170 -28.20 8.08 0.19
C ASN A 170 -26.82 8.38 -0.42
N CYS A 171 -26.60 9.59 -0.94
CA CYS A 171 -25.37 9.98 -1.59
C CYS A 171 -24.76 11.25 -0.98
N CYS A 172 -23.42 11.26 -0.85
CA CYS A 172 -22.66 12.42 -0.39
C CYS A 172 -21.45 12.63 -1.31
N TYR A 173 -21.34 13.83 -1.87
CA TYR A 173 -20.20 14.22 -2.72
C TYR A 173 -19.25 15.11 -1.92
N ILE A 174 -18.03 14.64 -1.74
CA ILE A 174 -16.93 15.35 -1.08
C ILE A 174 -15.93 15.77 -2.16
N HIS A 175 -15.65 17.06 -2.24
CA HIS A 175 -14.70 17.60 -3.21
C HIS A 175 -13.46 18.13 -2.49
N VAL A 176 -12.30 17.49 -2.73
CA VAL A 176 -11.01 17.87 -2.15
C VAL A 176 -10.33 18.85 -3.09
N VAL A 177 -9.94 19.99 -2.59
CA VAL A 177 -9.39 21.09 -3.39
C VAL A 177 -8.17 21.74 -2.73
N LEU A 178 -7.20 22.15 -3.54
CA LEU A 178 -6.03 22.87 -3.05
C LEU A 178 -6.38 24.35 -2.80
N VAL A 179 -5.93 24.84 -1.65
CA VAL A 179 -5.91 26.28 -1.32
C VAL A 179 -4.43 26.68 -1.15
N PRO A 180 -3.77 27.12 -2.23
CA PRO A 180 -2.36 27.42 -2.18
C PRO A 180 -2.09 28.72 -1.40
N TYR A 181 -1.01 28.72 -0.64
CA TYR A 181 -0.41 29.91 -0.06
C TYR A 181 0.56 30.54 -1.07
N ILE A 182 0.42 31.86 -1.28
CA ILE A 182 1.30 32.61 -2.17
C ILE A 182 2.19 33.52 -1.32
N SER A 183 3.44 33.12 -1.17
CA SER A 183 4.43 33.83 -0.35
C SER A 183 4.60 35.31 -0.74
N GLY A 184 4.51 35.63 -2.05
CA GLY A 184 4.66 37.00 -2.54
C GLY A 184 3.51 37.95 -2.16
N SER A 185 2.32 37.43 -1.80
CA SER A 185 1.18 38.20 -1.33
C SER A 185 0.80 37.86 0.11
N ASP A 186 1.54 36.95 0.76
CA ASP A 186 1.35 36.54 2.15
C ASP A 186 -0.10 36.12 2.46
N GLU A 187 -0.72 35.36 1.54
CA GLU A 187 -2.12 34.96 1.68
C GLU A 187 -2.47 33.66 0.98
N TYR A 188 -3.49 32.98 1.50
CA TYR A 188 -4.14 31.85 0.83
C TYR A 188 -5.07 32.29 -0.30
N LYS A 189 -5.07 31.56 -1.42
CA LYS A 189 -5.87 31.89 -2.61
C LYS A 189 -7.02 30.90 -2.81
N SER A 190 -8.26 31.40 -2.72
CA SER A 190 -9.49 30.60 -2.88
C SER A 190 -9.89 30.35 -4.36
N LYS A 191 -9.30 31.04 -5.33
CA LYS A 191 -9.69 30.94 -6.75
C LYS A 191 -9.53 29.54 -7.33
N PRO A 192 -8.43 28.80 -7.11
CA PRO A 192 -8.31 27.43 -7.61
C PRO A 192 -9.44 26.52 -7.13
N ALA A 193 -9.79 26.59 -5.85
CA ALA A 193 -10.90 25.83 -5.26
C ALA A 193 -12.25 26.19 -5.90
N GLN A 194 -12.51 27.49 -6.14
CA GLN A 194 -13.74 27.95 -6.80
C GLN A 194 -13.85 27.42 -8.24
N HIS A 195 -12.76 27.44 -9.01
CA HIS A 195 -12.73 26.94 -10.40
C HIS A 195 -12.96 25.44 -10.44
N SER A 196 -12.27 24.67 -9.59
CA SER A 196 -12.44 23.21 -9.53
C SER A 196 -13.86 22.80 -9.14
N CYS A 197 -14.47 23.50 -8.17
CA CYS A 197 -15.85 23.27 -7.80
C CYS A 197 -16.82 23.58 -8.96
N LYS A 198 -16.56 24.66 -9.71
CA LYS A 198 -17.38 25.05 -10.86
C LYS A 198 -17.30 24.00 -11.99
N GLU A 199 -16.12 23.43 -12.24
CA GLU A 199 -15.96 22.32 -13.21
C GLU A 199 -16.83 21.12 -12.81
N LEU A 200 -16.77 20.70 -11.52
CA LEU A 200 -17.58 19.59 -11.02
C LEU A 200 -19.09 19.88 -11.16
N GLN A 201 -19.52 21.10 -10.82
CA GLN A 201 -20.90 21.54 -10.98
C GLN A 201 -21.33 21.58 -12.45
N GLY A 202 -20.43 21.94 -13.37
CA GLY A 202 -20.65 21.89 -14.82
C GLY A 202 -20.95 20.50 -15.34
N MET A 203 -20.48 19.46 -14.66
CA MET A 203 -20.78 18.04 -14.94
C MET A 203 -22.07 17.55 -14.25
N GLY A 204 -22.83 18.44 -13.60
CA GLY A 204 -24.08 18.12 -12.92
C GLY A 204 -23.92 17.53 -11.51
N ILE A 205 -22.74 17.66 -10.90
CA ILE A 205 -22.47 17.20 -9.53
C ILE A 205 -22.29 18.40 -8.61
N ALA A 206 -23.22 18.62 -7.69
CA ALA A 206 -23.09 19.62 -6.64
C ALA A 206 -22.43 19.00 -5.41
N PRO A 207 -21.23 19.42 -5.00
CA PRO A 207 -20.61 18.89 -3.81
C PRO A 207 -21.41 19.23 -2.56
N ASN A 208 -21.51 18.27 -1.62
CA ASN A 208 -22.13 18.49 -0.32
C ASN A 208 -21.12 19.05 0.68
N ILE A 209 -19.85 18.63 0.52
CA ILE A 209 -18.74 18.99 1.41
C ILE A 209 -17.53 19.36 0.54
N ILE A 210 -16.83 20.41 0.94
CA ILE A 210 -15.54 20.80 0.34
C ILE A 210 -14.46 20.63 1.40
N VAL A 211 -13.43 19.85 1.04
CA VAL A 211 -12.25 19.64 1.88
C VAL A 211 -11.11 20.49 1.32
N LEU A 212 -10.61 21.41 2.13
CA LEU A 212 -9.56 22.36 1.77
C LEU A 212 -8.20 21.77 2.15
N ARG A 213 -7.42 21.37 1.17
CA ARG A 213 -6.04 20.95 1.37
C ARG A 213 -5.13 22.18 1.40
N ALA A 214 -4.45 22.39 2.51
CA ALA A 214 -3.54 23.51 2.72
C ALA A 214 -2.40 23.12 3.68
N ASP A 215 -1.28 23.84 3.64
CA ASP A 215 -0.14 23.59 4.53
C ASP A 215 -0.34 24.14 5.93
N GLY A 216 -1.25 25.12 6.09
CA GLY A 216 -1.62 25.69 7.37
C GLY A 216 -3.04 26.24 7.35
N PRO A 217 -3.56 26.76 8.49
CA PRO A 217 -4.92 27.26 8.62
C PRO A 217 -5.24 28.36 7.62
N VAL A 218 -6.32 28.18 6.84
CA VAL A 218 -6.70 29.13 5.77
C VAL A 218 -7.56 30.32 6.26
N GLY A 219 -8.07 30.24 7.47
CA GLY A 219 -8.88 31.29 8.08
C GLY A 219 -10.36 31.32 7.66
N ASN A 220 -11.18 31.92 8.49
CA ASN A 220 -12.64 31.91 8.33
C ASN A 220 -13.13 32.70 7.11
N ASP A 221 -12.43 33.74 6.69
CA ASP A 221 -12.84 34.56 5.55
C ASP A 221 -12.69 33.79 4.23
N ILE A 222 -11.63 33.02 4.08
CA ILE A 222 -11.43 32.12 2.92
C ILE A 222 -12.51 31.02 2.92
N LYS A 223 -12.79 30.41 4.07
CA LYS A 223 -13.85 29.40 4.22
C LYS A 223 -15.21 29.92 3.84
N ARG A 224 -15.60 31.12 4.34
CA ARG A 224 -16.86 31.79 3.99
C ARG A 224 -16.94 32.10 2.50
N LYS A 225 -15.85 32.59 1.91
CA LYS A 225 -15.77 32.89 0.48
C LYS A 225 -15.99 31.64 -0.36
N ILE A 226 -15.31 30.51 -0.02
CA ILE A 226 -15.47 29.25 -0.72
C ILE A 226 -16.91 28.72 -0.53
N SER A 227 -17.43 28.71 0.68
CA SER A 227 -18.83 28.35 0.97
C SER A 227 -19.81 29.06 0.05
N MET A 228 -19.71 30.40 -0.05
CA MET A 228 -20.59 31.20 -0.86
C MET A 228 -20.45 30.92 -2.37
N PHE A 229 -19.21 30.87 -2.89
CA PHE A 229 -18.96 30.65 -4.32
C PHE A 229 -19.22 29.22 -4.80
N CYS A 230 -19.07 28.24 -3.92
CA CYS A 230 -19.30 26.85 -4.23
C CYS A 230 -20.70 26.34 -3.83
N ASN A 231 -21.53 27.21 -3.30
CA ASN A 231 -22.91 26.93 -2.88
C ASN A 231 -23.01 25.77 -1.89
N VAL A 232 -22.14 25.76 -0.90
CA VAL A 232 -22.15 24.80 0.23
C VAL A 232 -22.32 25.55 1.55
N ARG A 233 -22.86 24.88 2.57
CA ARG A 233 -22.98 25.49 3.90
C ARG A 233 -21.61 25.80 4.49
N PRO A 234 -21.45 26.86 5.30
CA PRO A 234 -20.16 27.19 5.91
C PRO A 234 -19.55 26.08 6.75
N ASP A 235 -20.37 25.27 7.44
CA ASP A 235 -19.95 24.12 8.23
C ASP A 235 -19.60 22.89 7.39
N CYS A 236 -19.85 22.92 6.08
CA CYS A 236 -19.44 21.91 5.11
C CYS A 236 -18.11 22.21 4.41
N VAL A 237 -17.40 23.27 4.82
CA VAL A 237 -16.06 23.62 4.35
C VAL A 237 -15.05 23.21 5.42
N ILE A 238 -14.39 22.09 5.19
CA ILE A 238 -13.53 21.39 6.16
C ILE A 238 -12.07 21.59 5.78
N GLU A 239 -11.21 21.95 6.72
CA GLU A 239 -9.76 22.02 6.50
C GLU A 239 -9.13 20.63 6.64
N ASN A 240 -8.21 20.31 5.73
CA ASN A 240 -7.33 19.16 5.77
C ASN A 240 -5.89 19.66 5.64
N LEU A 241 -5.21 19.80 6.76
CA LEU A 241 -3.89 20.40 6.87
C LEU A 241 -2.77 19.35 6.76
N THR A 242 -1.57 19.81 6.43
CA THR A 242 -0.37 18.96 6.51
C THR A 242 -0.10 18.62 7.97
N MET A 243 0.00 17.31 8.27
CA MET A 243 0.26 16.79 9.60
C MET A 243 1.64 16.13 9.66
N PRO A 244 2.32 16.12 10.82
CA PRO A 244 3.61 15.44 10.99
C PRO A 244 3.55 13.93 10.69
N SER A 245 2.42 13.30 10.98
CA SER A 245 2.12 11.92 10.65
C SER A 245 0.78 11.81 9.93
N LEU A 246 0.71 11.02 8.85
CA LEU A 246 -0.56 10.74 8.17
C LEU A 246 -1.62 10.16 9.10
N TYR A 247 -1.21 9.43 10.15
CA TYR A 247 -2.11 8.84 11.13
C TYR A 247 -2.75 9.85 12.08
N GLU A 248 -2.34 11.12 12.05
CA GLU A 248 -3.03 12.22 12.76
C GLU A 248 -4.24 12.77 11.98
N CYS A 249 -4.31 12.52 10.66
CA CYS A 249 -5.37 13.02 9.80
C CYS A 249 -6.79 12.66 10.29
N PRO A 250 -7.10 11.43 10.76
CA PRO A 250 -8.42 11.13 11.30
C PRO A 250 -8.81 12.02 12.47
N LEU A 251 -7.89 12.30 13.41
CA LEU A 251 -8.15 13.13 14.58
C LEU A 251 -8.40 14.60 14.17
N MET A 252 -7.62 15.10 13.23
CA MET A 252 -7.78 16.44 12.68
C MET A 252 -9.13 16.61 11.97
N LEU A 253 -9.50 15.67 11.08
CA LEU A 253 -10.75 15.73 10.33
C LEU A 253 -11.99 15.56 11.23
N GLU A 254 -11.90 14.73 12.29
CA GLU A 254 -12.97 14.64 13.29
C GLU A 254 -13.13 15.95 14.07
N SER A 255 -12.02 16.56 14.50
CA SER A 255 -12.07 17.85 15.20
C SER A 255 -12.60 18.98 14.31
N ALA A 256 -12.36 18.92 13.00
CA ALA A 256 -12.91 19.83 12.00
C ALA A 256 -14.40 19.56 11.70
N GLY A 257 -15.00 18.47 12.25
CA GLY A 257 -16.41 18.17 12.16
C GLY A 257 -16.85 17.38 10.93
N LEU A 258 -15.91 16.78 10.16
CA LEU A 258 -16.22 16.07 8.91
C LEU A 258 -17.28 14.98 9.09
N THR A 259 -17.12 14.10 10.08
CA THR A 259 -18.06 13.00 10.29
C THR A 259 -19.46 13.45 10.69
N ASN A 260 -19.57 14.55 11.45
CA ASN A 260 -20.88 15.11 11.83
C ASN A 260 -21.62 15.68 10.61
N VAL A 261 -20.89 16.32 9.70
CA VAL A 261 -21.47 16.81 8.44
C VAL A 261 -21.89 15.66 7.53
N VAL A 262 -21.05 14.63 7.40
CA VAL A 262 -21.37 13.41 6.64
C VAL A 262 -22.59 12.68 7.24
N ALA A 263 -22.61 12.49 8.55
CA ALA A 263 -23.74 11.85 9.24
C ALA A 263 -25.06 12.60 9.03
N ARG A 264 -25.03 13.91 9.11
CA ARG A 264 -26.18 14.77 8.81
C ARG A 264 -26.65 14.63 7.36
N GLN A 265 -25.71 14.68 6.39
CA GLN A 265 -26.02 14.61 4.96
C GLN A 265 -26.66 13.26 4.58
N LEU A 266 -26.19 12.18 5.17
CA LEU A 266 -26.66 10.81 4.87
C LEU A 266 -27.71 10.31 5.86
N HIS A 267 -28.18 11.17 6.78
CA HIS A 267 -29.16 10.82 7.83
C HIS A 267 -28.76 9.61 8.67
N LEU A 268 -27.43 9.48 8.96
CA LEU A 268 -26.89 8.39 9.75
C LEU A 268 -27.20 8.62 11.25
N GLN A 269 -27.79 7.62 11.87
CA GLN A 269 -28.03 7.61 13.32
C GLN A 269 -26.94 6.76 13.98
N THR A 270 -25.82 7.39 14.36
CA THR A 270 -24.65 6.70 14.92
C THR A 270 -24.20 7.41 16.20
N PRO A 271 -23.56 6.68 17.13
CA PRO A 271 -22.86 7.33 18.24
C PRO A 271 -21.72 8.21 17.74
N PRO A 272 -21.14 9.07 18.59
CA PRO A 272 -19.88 9.74 18.30
C PRO A 272 -18.75 8.74 18.00
N SER A 273 -17.72 9.17 17.27
CA SER A 273 -16.55 8.33 16.96
C SER A 273 -15.81 7.93 18.24
N ASP A 274 -15.59 6.63 18.44
CA ASP A 274 -14.68 6.14 19.48
C ASP A 274 -13.24 6.16 18.95
N LEU A 275 -12.47 7.13 19.40
CA LEU A 275 -11.09 7.36 18.99
C LEU A 275 -10.06 6.93 20.06
N THR A 276 -10.47 6.18 21.07
CA THR A 276 -9.60 5.80 22.20
C THR A 276 -8.36 5.06 21.71
N GLU A 277 -8.55 4.01 20.91
CA GLU A 277 -7.45 3.21 20.34
C GLU A 277 -6.56 4.04 19.42
N TRP A 278 -7.16 4.87 18.56
CA TRP A 278 -6.41 5.69 17.62
C TRP A 278 -5.59 6.78 18.31
N LYS A 279 -6.13 7.40 19.36
CA LYS A 279 -5.38 8.35 20.21
C LYS A 279 -4.21 7.67 20.92
N ALA A 280 -4.40 6.43 21.41
CA ALA A 280 -3.31 5.65 22.00
C ALA A 280 -2.20 5.35 20.98
N LEU A 281 -2.55 5.04 19.73
CA LEU A 281 -1.58 4.89 18.63
C LEU A 281 -0.79 6.19 18.42
N ILE A 282 -1.46 7.34 18.29
CA ILE A 282 -0.77 8.63 18.10
C ILE A 282 0.13 8.96 19.28
N SER A 283 -0.30 8.66 20.51
CA SER A 283 0.56 8.81 21.70
C SER A 283 1.81 7.94 21.62
N ARG A 284 1.69 6.67 21.22
CA ARG A 284 2.87 5.79 20.99
C ARG A 284 3.81 6.36 19.93
N ILE A 285 3.26 6.87 18.81
CA ILE A 285 4.05 7.50 17.77
C ILE A 285 4.83 8.70 18.30
N ALA A 286 4.22 9.53 19.16
CA ALA A 286 4.84 10.74 19.71
C ALA A 286 5.89 10.45 20.79
N THR A 287 5.75 9.37 21.54
CA THR A 287 6.61 9.05 22.71
C THR A 287 7.77 8.10 22.42
N ARG A 288 8.03 7.78 21.14
CA ARG A 288 9.15 6.90 20.76
C ARG A 288 10.48 7.49 21.22
N SER A 289 11.27 6.70 21.92
CA SER A 289 12.54 7.14 22.53
C SER A 289 13.79 6.52 21.89
N LYS A 290 13.62 5.42 21.17
CA LYS A 290 14.70 4.73 20.47
C LYS A 290 14.75 5.18 18.99
N THR A 291 15.88 4.99 18.35
CA THR A 291 16.04 5.17 16.90
C THR A 291 16.81 3.99 16.35
N CYS A 292 16.43 3.46 15.20
CA CYS A 292 17.24 2.50 14.47
C CYS A 292 17.26 2.83 12.98
N THR A 293 18.38 2.54 12.33
CA THR A 293 18.60 2.76 10.90
C THR A 293 18.46 1.45 10.15
N ILE A 294 17.54 1.41 9.19
CA ILE A 294 17.34 0.25 8.32
C ILE A 294 17.76 0.60 6.90
N ALA A 295 18.76 -0.11 6.36
CA ALA A 295 19.12 -0.02 4.96
C ALA A 295 18.11 -0.80 4.10
N LEU A 296 17.35 -0.09 3.27
CA LEU A 296 16.51 -0.66 2.24
C LEU A 296 17.30 -0.73 0.94
N VAL A 297 17.76 -1.93 0.60
CA VAL A 297 18.56 -2.19 -0.60
C VAL A 297 17.64 -2.62 -1.71
N GLY A 298 17.42 -1.76 -2.69
CA GLY A 298 16.44 -1.99 -3.74
C GLY A 298 16.82 -1.40 -5.09
N LYS A 299 16.05 -1.75 -6.11
CA LYS A 299 16.24 -1.25 -7.48
C LYS A 299 15.34 -0.06 -7.85
N TYR A 300 14.33 0.25 -7.02
CA TYR A 300 13.36 1.33 -7.28
C TYR A 300 13.46 2.48 -6.28
N VAL A 301 14.60 2.63 -5.61
CA VAL A 301 14.81 3.60 -4.50
C VAL A 301 14.70 5.07 -4.91
N LYS A 302 14.70 5.38 -6.22
CA LYS A 302 14.50 6.75 -6.74
C LYS A 302 13.07 7.25 -6.57
N LEU A 303 12.09 6.35 -6.44
CA LEU A 303 10.69 6.66 -6.12
C LEU A 303 10.30 5.86 -4.88
N HIS A 304 10.23 6.51 -3.72
CA HIS A 304 9.94 5.84 -2.44
C HIS A 304 8.58 5.13 -2.43
N ASP A 305 7.60 5.67 -3.17
CA ASP A 305 6.27 5.06 -3.32
C ASP A 305 6.30 3.67 -3.95
N ALA A 306 7.40 3.29 -4.63
CA ALA A 306 7.60 1.92 -5.13
C ALA A 306 7.70 0.88 -4.01
N TYR A 307 8.02 1.30 -2.79
CA TYR A 307 8.14 0.47 -1.59
C TYR A 307 7.29 0.98 -0.43
N LEU A 308 6.17 1.64 -0.75
CA LEU A 308 5.32 2.31 0.25
C LEU A 308 4.87 1.37 1.38
N SER A 309 4.37 0.18 1.05
CA SER A 309 3.91 -0.77 2.08
C SER A 309 5.07 -1.34 2.92
N VAL A 310 6.27 -1.50 2.34
CA VAL A 310 7.48 -1.89 3.09
C VAL A 310 7.86 -0.79 4.07
N MET A 311 7.91 0.46 3.61
CA MET A 311 8.21 1.64 4.43
C MET A 311 7.21 1.78 5.59
N GLU A 312 5.91 1.72 5.29
CA GLU A 312 4.85 1.79 6.31
C GLU A 312 4.96 0.64 7.32
N SER A 313 5.28 -0.58 6.85
CA SER A 313 5.45 -1.74 7.74
C SER A 313 6.62 -1.60 8.71
N LEU A 314 7.73 -1.01 8.25
CA LEU A 314 8.86 -0.65 9.10
C LEU A 314 8.46 0.38 10.16
N TYR A 315 7.68 1.40 9.77
CA TYR A 315 7.15 2.39 10.73
C TYR A 315 6.18 1.76 11.73
N HIS A 316 5.25 0.90 11.29
CA HIS A 316 4.33 0.18 12.20
C HIS A 316 5.09 -0.66 13.22
N ALA A 317 6.12 -1.39 12.77
CA ALA A 317 6.99 -2.15 13.66
C ALA A 317 7.76 -1.24 14.63
N GLY A 318 8.19 -0.08 14.17
CA GLY A 318 8.79 0.96 15.01
C GLY A 318 7.82 1.47 16.08
N PHE A 319 6.53 1.64 15.77
CA PHE A 319 5.53 2.07 16.75
C PHE A 319 5.38 1.06 17.92
N GLU A 320 5.43 -0.25 17.61
CA GLU A 320 5.32 -1.30 18.61
C GLU A 320 6.62 -1.55 19.40
N ASN A 321 7.79 -1.25 18.80
CA ASN A 321 9.11 -1.35 19.45
C ASN A 321 9.57 -0.04 20.10
N GLU A 322 8.70 0.99 20.17
CA GLU A 322 9.00 2.32 20.74
C GLU A 322 10.18 3.01 20.05
N SER A 323 10.37 2.72 18.77
CA SER A 323 11.50 3.20 17.97
C SER A 323 11.05 4.08 16.80
N LYS A 324 11.83 5.13 16.54
CA LYS A 324 11.82 5.86 15.28
C LYS A 324 12.70 5.08 14.30
N VAL A 325 12.11 4.57 13.22
CA VAL A 325 12.85 3.90 12.16
C VAL A 325 13.29 4.95 11.14
N GLU A 326 14.57 5.01 10.87
CA GLU A 326 15.16 5.80 9.80
C GLU A 326 15.52 4.88 8.65
N ILE A 327 15.03 5.17 7.44
CA ILE A 327 15.26 4.33 6.27
C ILE A 327 16.38 4.93 5.45
N LYS A 328 17.47 4.19 5.34
CA LYS A 328 18.57 4.48 4.42
C LYS A 328 18.29 3.82 3.08
N TRP A 329 18.01 4.63 2.06
CA TRP A 329 17.69 4.16 0.72
C TRP A 329 18.99 3.86 -0.04
N VAL A 330 19.24 2.61 -0.38
CA VAL A 330 20.45 2.15 -1.05
C VAL A 330 20.11 1.58 -2.42
N ASP A 331 20.64 2.21 -3.48
CA ASP A 331 20.53 1.66 -4.84
C ASP A 331 21.45 0.45 -4.97
N SER A 332 20.87 -0.72 -5.22
CA SER A 332 21.63 -1.96 -5.29
C SER A 332 22.71 -1.96 -6.40
N GLU A 333 22.58 -1.13 -7.43
CA GLU A 333 23.59 -1.02 -8.49
C GLU A 333 24.91 -0.38 -8.00
N HIS A 334 24.90 0.27 -6.82
CA HIS A 334 26.11 0.84 -6.22
C HIS A 334 26.93 -0.18 -5.42
N LEU A 335 26.36 -1.31 -5.05
CA LEU A 335 27.00 -2.34 -4.24
C LEU A 335 27.76 -3.35 -5.13
N VAL A 336 28.92 -2.95 -5.61
CA VAL A 336 29.70 -3.75 -6.58
C VAL A 336 30.61 -4.79 -5.93
N ASP A 337 30.96 -4.61 -4.65
CA ASP A 337 31.80 -5.51 -3.85
C ASP A 337 31.55 -5.33 -2.34
N GLN A 338 32.27 -6.09 -1.50
CA GLN A 338 32.10 -6.04 -0.04
C GLN A 338 32.65 -4.76 0.60
N ASP A 339 33.63 -4.11 -0.03
CA ASP A 339 34.14 -2.81 0.45
C ASP A 339 33.07 -1.72 0.26
N CYS A 340 32.42 -1.68 -0.91
CA CYS A 340 31.26 -0.81 -1.14
C CYS A 340 30.12 -1.11 -0.17
N CYS A 341 29.86 -2.41 0.14
CA CYS A 341 28.86 -2.78 1.14
C CYS A 341 29.23 -2.28 2.53
N ALA A 342 30.50 -2.36 2.94
CA ALA A 342 30.93 -1.86 4.24
C ALA A 342 30.76 -0.34 4.36
N ASP A 343 31.05 0.41 3.30
CA ASP A 343 30.90 1.86 3.25
C ASP A 343 29.40 2.27 3.26
N GLU A 344 28.56 1.57 2.48
CA GLU A 344 27.14 1.94 2.31
C GLU A 344 26.22 1.33 3.38
N LEU A 345 26.58 0.19 4.00
CA LEU A 345 25.71 -0.53 4.92
C LEU A 345 26.24 -0.58 6.36
N GLY A 346 27.48 -0.13 6.59
CA GLY A 346 28.17 -0.29 7.87
C GLY A 346 27.56 0.47 9.06
N ASP A 347 26.72 1.47 8.79
CA ASP A 347 25.98 2.24 9.79
C ASP A 347 24.52 1.77 9.98
N ALA A 348 24.10 0.72 9.26
CA ALA A 348 22.76 0.19 9.35
C ALA A 348 22.63 -0.84 10.48
N ASP A 349 21.55 -0.75 11.23
CA ASP A 349 21.20 -1.69 12.30
C ASP A 349 20.47 -2.95 11.76
N GLY A 350 19.97 -2.89 10.54
CA GLY A 350 19.34 -3.97 9.82
C GLY A 350 19.27 -3.70 8.32
N ILE A 351 19.23 -4.76 7.53
CA ILE A 351 19.18 -4.69 6.06
C ILE A 351 17.90 -5.39 5.58
N ILE A 352 17.11 -4.68 4.77
CA ILE A 352 15.93 -5.23 4.11
C ILE A 352 16.09 -5.20 2.59
N VAL A 353 15.85 -6.35 1.93
CA VAL A 353 15.82 -6.45 0.47
C VAL A 353 14.37 -6.75 0.05
N PRO A 354 13.67 -5.79 -0.55
CA PRO A 354 12.27 -5.94 -0.93
C PRO A 354 12.08 -6.70 -2.24
N GLY A 355 10.82 -6.91 -2.62
CA GLY A 355 10.43 -7.48 -3.90
C GLY A 355 10.85 -6.64 -5.12
N GLY A 356 10.92 -7.29 -6.27
CA GLY A 356 11.24 -6.64 -7.55
C GLY A 356 11.26 -7.65 -8.70
N PHE A 357 11.36 -7.17 -9.94
CA PHE A 357 11.41 -7.97 -11.15
C PHE A 357 12.59 -7.59 -12.04
N GLY A 358 13.06 -8.55 -12.86
CA GLY A 358 14.14 -8.35 -13.82
C GLY A 358 15.54 -8.36 -13.17
N ASP A 359 16.56 -8.37 -14.00
CA ASP A 359 17.97 -8.65 -13.67
C ASP A 359 18.75 -7.44 -13.12
N ARG A 360 18.24 -6.23 -13.28
CA ARG A 360 18.92 -5.01 -12.82
C ARG A 360 19.17 -5.02 -11.31
N GLY A 361 20.41 -4.76 -10.90
CA GLY A 361 20.81 -4.62 -9.49
C GLY A 361 20.83 -5.91 -8.66
N ILE A 362 20.67 -7.09 -9.27
CA ILE A 362 20.66 -8.39 -8.59
C ILE A 362 22.00 -8.67 -7.90
N GLU A 363 23.13 -8.44 -8.57
CA GLU A 363 24.45 -8.72 -8.00
C GLU A 363 24.70 -7.88 -6.74
N GLY A 364 24.33 -6.61 -6.76
CA GLY A 364 24.46 -5.77 -5.57
C GLY A 364 23.55 -6.18 -4.41
N MET A 365 22.35 -6.71 -4.69
CA MET A 365 21.50 -7.30 -3.65
C MET A 365 22.13 -8.56 -3.05
N ILE A 366 22.79 -9.41 -3.88
CA ILE A 366 23.54 -10.59 -3.43
C ILE A 366 24.71 -10.15 -2.54
N GLN A 367 25.46 -9.09 -2.93
CA GLN A 367 26.52 -8.53 -2.10
C GLN A 367 25.99 -8.05 -0.73
N ALA A 368 24.84 -7.37 -0.72
CA ALA A 368 24.21 -6.93 0.53
C ALA A 368 23.78 -8.10 1.44
N ALA A 369 23.23 -9.17 0.85
CA ALA A 369 22.85 -10.37 1.60
C ALA A 369 24.09 -11.09 2.16
N GLN A 370 25.19 -11.17 1.40
CA GLN A 370 26.49 -11.69 1.87
C GLN A 370 27.02 -10.85 3.02
N TYR A 371 27.03 -9.51 2.88
CA TYR A 371 27.48 -8.60 3.92
C TYR A 371 26.68 -8.82 5.22
N ALA A 372 25.35 -8.91 5.13
CA ALA A 372 24.49 -9.14 6.28
C ALA A 372 24.80 -10.49 6.96
N ARG A 373 24.98 -11.56 6.18
CA ARG A 373 25.29 -12.89 6.71
C ARG A 373 26.67 -12.95 7.40
N GLU A 374 27.69 -12.38 6.80
CA GLU A 374 29.07 -12.44 7.31
C GLU A 374 29.28 -11.52 8.52
N ASN A 375 28.63 -10.35 8.54
CA ASN A 375 28.73 -9.38 9.63
C ASN A 375 27.64 -9.51 10.69
N HIS A 376 26.80 -10.54 10.62
CA HIS A 376 25.71 -10.81 11.58
C HIS A 376 24.64 -9.70 11.68
N VAL A 377 24.56 -8.84 10.66
CA VAL A 377 23.52 -7.79 10.60
C VAL A 377 22.16 -8.44 10.37
N PRO A 378 21.11 -8.09 11.12
CA PRO A 378 19.76 -8.56 10.86
C PRO A 378 19.36 -8.35 9.40
N TYR A 379 18.86 -9.42 8.75
CA TYR A 379 18.48 -9.41 7.35
C TYR A 379 17.03 -9.85 7.17
N PHE A 380 16.29 -9.11 6.37
CA PHE A 380 14.95 -9.49 5.97
C PHE A 380 14.79 -9.43 4.44
N GLY A 381 14.61 -10.58 3.81
CA GLY A 381 14.35 -10.71 2.37
C GLY A 381 12.88 -10.92 2.07
N ILE A 382 12.26 -10.07 1.24
CA ILE A 382 10.86 -10.19 0.84
C ILE A 382 10.78 -10.55 -0.64
N CYS A 383 10.08 -11.63 -0.99
CA CYS A 383 9.87 -12.12 -2.35
C CYS A 383 11.21 -12.27 -3.10
N LEU A 384 11.59 -11.34 -3.97
CA LEU A 384 12.91 -11.32 -4.58
C LEU A 384 14.03 -11.34 -3.53
N GLY A 385 13.87 -10.64 -2.42
CA GLY A 385 14.86 -10.60 -1.33
C GLY A 385 15.11 -11.97 -0.69
N MET A 386 14.10 -12.84 -0.57
CA MET A 386 14.29 -14.24 -0.21
C MET A 386 15.07 -14.98 -1.28
N GLN A 387 14.72 -14.79 -2.56
CA GLN A 387 15.42 -15.44 -3.68
C GLN A 387 16.90 -15.03 -3.73
N ILE A 388 17.19 -13.75 -3.48
CA ILE A 388 18.56 -13.22 -3.33
C ILE A 388 19.32 -13.93 -2.22
N MET A 389 18.70 -14.10 -1.03
CA MET A 389 19.30 -14.83 0.09
C MET A 389 19.62 -16.28 -0.29
N VAL A 390 18.75 -16.96 -1.03
CA VAL A 390 18.96 -18.33 -1.52
C VAL A 390 20.11 -18.39 -2.52
N MET A 391 20.16 -17.46 -3.49
CA MET A 391 21.25 -17.39 -4.47
C MET A 391 22.59 -17.08 -3.80
N GLU A 392 22.61 -16.14 -2.85
CA GLU A 392 23.82 -15.84 -2.05
C GLU A 392 24.33 -17.06 -1.31
N TYR A 393 23.43 -17.76 -0.61
CA TYR A 393 23.80 -18.96 0.15
C TYR A 393 24.32 -20.09 -0.75
N ALA A 394 23.71 -20.27 -1.92
CA ALA A 394 24.19 -21.23 -2.91
C ALA A 394 25.60 -20.90 -3.40
N ARG A 395 25.88 -19.64 -3.71
CA ARG A 395 27.21 -19.23 -4.20
C ARG A 395 28.30 -19.34 -3.14
N ASN A 396 28.04 -18.85 -1.94
CA ASN A 396 29.08 -18.67 -0.93
C ASN A 396 29.15 -19.76 0.14
N VAL A 397 28.09 -20.57 0.31
CA VAL A 397 28.06 -21.67 1.29
C VAL A 397 28.02 -23.04 0.63
N LEU A 398 27.22 -23.25 -0.43
CA LEU A 398 27.21 -24.50 -1.18
C LEU A 398 28.38 -24.59 -2.19
N GLY A 399 28.89 -23.44 -2.67
CA GLY A 399 30.01 -23.35 -3.62
C GLY A 399 29.59 -23.34 -5.09
N TYR A 400 28.33 -23.13 -5.41
CA TYR A 400 27.81 -22.98 -6.77
C TYR A 400 27.98 -21.55 -7.28
N ALA A 401 29.18 -21.20 -7.74
CA ALA A 401 29.53 -19.81 -8.13
C ALA A 401 28.60 -19.22 -9.21
N ASP A 402 27.97 -20.06 -10.02
CA ASP A 402 27.02 -19.70 -11.07
C ASP A 402 25.54 -19.76 -10.63
N ALA A 403 25.27 -20.04 -9.34
CA ALA A 403 23.90 -20.15 -8.84
C ALA A 403 23.09 -18.88 -9.13
N ASN A 404 21.89 -19.07 -9.71
CA ASN A 404 21.07 -17.97 -10.19
C ASN A 404 19.57 -18.36 -10.19
N SER A 405 18.76 -17.46 -10.75
CA SER A 405 17.35 -17.69 -11.08
C SER A 405 17.20 -17.97 -12.57
N SER A 406 16.30 -18.88 -12.95
CA SER A 406 15.92 -19.07 -14.36
C SER A 406 15.21 -17.84 -14.96
N GLU A 407 14.79 -16.87 -14.15
CA GLU A 407 14.33 -15.55 -14.63
C GLU A 407 15.44 -14.80 -15.36
N PHE A 408 16.69 -14.89 -14.88
CA PHE A 408 17.83 -14.12 -15.37
C PHE A 408 18.73 -14.95 -16.28
N THR A 409 18.86 -16.25 -15.98
CA THR A 409 19.70 -17.22 -16.73
C THR A 409 18.92 -18.48 -17.02
N PRO A 410 18.00 -18.49 -18.02
CA PRO A 410 17.13 -19.64 -18.29
C PRO A 410 17.88 -20.96 -18.53
N GLU A 411 19.07 -20.90 -19.13
CA GLU A 411 19.93 -22.05 -19.42
C GLU A 411 21.00 -22.30 -18.33
N GLY A 412 20.85 -21.68 -17.14
CA GLY A 412 21.80 -21.82 -16.03
C GLY A 412 21.84 -23.25 -15.47
N GLN A 413 23.03 -23.71 -15.12
CA GLN A 413 23.20 -25.08 -14.57
C GLN A 413 22.70 -25.19 -13.12
N HIS A 414 22.90 -24.14 -12.31
CA HIS A 414 22.48 -24.12 -10.91
C HIS A 414 21.40 -23.02 -10.71
N ASN A 415 20.24 -23.20 -11.35
CA ASN A 415 19.09 -22.35 -11.10
C ASN A 415 18.39 -22.77 -9.80
N VAL A 416 18.87 -22.24 -8.68
CA VAL A 416 18.33 -22.50 -7.34
C VAL A 416 16.98 -21.81 -7.09
N ILE A 417 16.63 -20.88 -7.98
CA ILE A 417 15.31 -20.28 -8.12
C ILE A 417 14.80 -20.60 -9.52
N ASP A 418 13.60 -21.14 -9.63
CA ASP A 418 13.07 -21.60 -10.91
C ASP A 418 11.59 -21.21 -11.09
N LEU A 419 11.13 -21.31 -12.33
CA LEU A 419 9.74 -21.05 -12.70
C LEU A 419 8.82 -22.08 -12.03
N MET A 420 7.77 -21.60 -11.39
CA MET A 420 6.74 -22.48 -10.83
C MET A 420 6.15 -23.40 -11.91
N PRO A 421 5.94 -24.71 -11.62
CA PRO A 421 5.38 -25.65 -12.59
C PRO A 421 4.07 -25.18 -13.22
N ASP A 422 3.22 -24.54 -12.42
CA ASP A 422 1.92 -24.01 -12.85
C ASP A 422 2.03 -22.74 -13.72
N GLN A 423 3.24 -22.18 -13.88
CA GLN A 423 3.54 -20.99 -14.69
C GLN A 423 4.17 -21.35 -16.05
N GLN A 424 4.43 -22.61 -16.33
CA GLN A 424 4.98 -23.07 -17.60
C GLN A 424 3.96 -22.87 -18.73
N GLY A 425 4.40 -22.29 -19.86
CA GLY A 425 3.55 -22.04 -21.03
C GLY A 425 2.59 -20.87 -20.91
N VAL A 426 2.69 -20.02 -19.90
CA VAL A 426 1.88 -18.81 -19.72
C VAL A 426 2.44 -17.68 -20.59
N GLU A 427 1.77 -17.35 -21.70
CA GLU A 427 2.18 -16.28 -22.63
C GLU A 427 1.82 -14.87 -22.10
N THR A 428 0.68 -14.74 -21.41
CA THR A 428 0.19 -13.45 -20.88
C THR A 428 0.86 -13.13 -19.55
N LYS A 429 1.52 -11.98 -19.43
CA LYS A 429 2.25 -11.60 -18.23
C LYS A 429 1.38 -10.99 -17.11
N GLY A 430 0.36 -10.20 -17.47
CA GLY A 430 -0.52 -9.54 -16.49
C GLY A 430 -1.52 -10.52 -15.86
N GLY A 431 -1.71 -10.44 -14.53
CA GLY A 431 -2.72 -11.20 -13.79
C GLY A 431 -2.53 -12.72 -13.75
N THR A 432 -1.34 -13.24 -14.08
CA THR A 432 -1.08 -14.69 -14.22
C THR A 432 -0.07 -15.24 -13.22
N MET A 433 0.51 -14.40 -12.37
CA MET A 433 1.38 -14.83 -11.28
C MET A 433 0.60 -15.57 -10.18
N ARG A 434 1.29 -16.15 -9.22
CA ARG A 434 0.67 -16.56 -7.96
C ARG A 434 0.32 -15.30 -7.17
N LEU A 435 -0.98 -14.96 -7.16
CA LEU A 435 -1.50 -13.70 -6.65
C LEU A 435 -2.50 -13.93 -5.52
N GLY A 436 -2.42 -13.11 -4.47
CA GLY A 436 -3.37 -13.10 -3.35
C GLY A 436 -2.96 -13.99 -2.20
N LYS A 437 -3.95 -14.32 -1.38
CA LYS A 437 -3.77 -15.01 -0.11
C LYS A 437 -3.64 -16.52 -0.29
N TYR A 438 -2.55 -17.09 0.26
CA TYR A 438 -2.32 -18.53 0.30
C TYR A 438 -1.89 -18.97 1.71
N PRO A 439 -2.25 -20.21 2.11
CA PRO A 439 -1.86 -20.77 3.40
C PRO A 439 -0.38 -21.17 3.40
N CYS A 440 0.27 -20.98 4.56
CA CYS A 440 1.63 -21.42 4.83
C CYS A 440 1.69 -22.13 6.17
N VAL A 441 2.40 -23.26 6.20
CA VAL A 441 2.70 -24.04 7.41
C VAL A 441 4.11 -23.70 7.85
N ILE A 442 4.23 -23.20 9.07
CA ILE A 442 5.49 -22.75 9.68
C ILE A 442 6.17 -23.94 10.39
N THR A 443 7.46 -24.09 10.17
CA THR A 443 8.30 -25.08 10.86
C THR A 443 8.49 -24.67 12.33
N PRO A 444 8.11 -25.53 13.32
CA PRO A 444 8.29 -25.23 14.72
C PRO A 444 9.77 -25.03 15.11
N GLY A 445 10.02 -24.12 16.06
CA GLY A 445 11.38 -23.84 16.55
C GLY A 445 12.20 -22.90 15.65
N THR A 446 11.58 -22.30 14.66
CA THR A 446 12.16 -21.28 13.78
C THR A 446 11.92 -19.88 14.32
N LYS A 447 12.73 -18.91 13.90
CA LYS A 447 12.50 -17.47 14.20
C LYS A 447 11.15 -17.01 13.67
N MET A 448 10.74 -17.53 12.51
CA MET A 448 9.43 -17.28 11.95
C MET A 448 8.31 -17.74 12.90
N ALA A 449 8.42 -18.96 13.47
CA ALA A 449 7.46 -19.46 14.45
C ALA A 449 7.39 -18.59 15.71
N ASP A 450 8.54 -18.12 16.19
CA ASP A 450 8.61 -17.21 17.35
C ASP A 450 7.88 -15.88 17.07
N CYS A 451 8.04 -15.33 15.85
CA CYS A 451 7.39 -14.08 15.46
C CYS A 451 5.87 -14.20 15.39
N TYR A 452 5.36 -15.25 14.73
CA TYR A 452 3.91 -15.43 14.54
C TYR A 452 3.20 -16.01 15.76
N GLY A 453 3.87 -16.84 16.56
CA GLY A 453 3.25 -17.55 17.69
C GLY A 453 2.23 -18.60 17.28
N THR A 454 2.22 -19.02 16.01
CA THR A 454 1.36 -20.06 15.43
C THR A 454 2.10 -20.80 14.33
N THR A 455 1.63 -22.00 13.96
CA THR A 455 2.22 -22.81 12.90
C THR A 455 1.43 -22.76 11.59
N GLU A 456 0.29 -22.12 11.56
CA GLU A 456 -0.53 -21.97 10.35
C GLU A 456 -0.86 -20.49 10.16
N ILE A 457 -0.58 -19.97 8.97
CA ILE A 457 -0.83 -18.59 8.58
C ILE A 457 -1.34 -18.52 7.14
N ASP A 458 -1.91 -17.39 6.80
CA ASP A 458 -2.24 -17.04 5.42
C ASP A 458 -1.48 -15.76 5.05
N GLU A 459 -0.78 -15.74 3.92
CA GLU A 459 -0.06 -14.56 3.46
C GLU A 459 -0.32 -14.25 1.97
N ARG A 460 -0.09 -12.99 1.56
CA ARG A 460 -0.32 -12.54 0.18
C ARG A 460 0.93 -12.74 -0.66
N HIS A 461 0.74 -13.24 -1.87
CA HIS A 461 1.79 -13.54 -2.84
C HIS A 461 1.66 -12.67 -4.09
N ARG A 462 2.81 -12.42 -4.72
CA ARG A 462 2.93 -11.77 -6.03
C ARG A 462 4.24 -12.22 -6.68
N HIS A 463 4.32 -13.47 -7.14
CA HIS A 463 5.53 -14.01 -7.76
C HIS A 463 5.24 -15.09 -8.80
N ARG A 464 6.22 -15.36 -9.64
CA ARG A 464 6.20 -16.38 -10.69
C ARG A 464 7.29 -17.44 -10.48
N TYR A 465 8.42 -17.02 -9.91
CA TYR A 465 9.56 -17.85 -9.61
C TYR A 465 9.59 -18.20 -8.12
N GLU A 466 10.20 -19.35 -7.80
CA GLU A 466 10.24 -19.86 -6.44
C GLU A 466 11.51 -20.69 -6.20
N PHE A 467 11.74 -21.09 -4.94
CA PHE A 467 12.83 -21.98 -4.54
C PHE A 467 12.75 -23.29 -5.32
N ASN A 468 13.87 -23.69 -5.95
CA ASN A 468 13.96 -24.95 -6.69
C ASN A 468 14.22 -26.11 -5.72
N ASN A 469 13.22 -26.99 -5.56
CA ASN A 469 13.29 -28.13 -4.64
C ASN A 469 14.34 -29.20 -5.01
N GLU A 470 14.89 -29.18 -6.22
CA GLU A 470 15.98 -30.10 -6.60
C GLU A 470 17.21 -29.89 -5.72
N PHE A 471 17.45 -28.64 -5.26
CA PHE A 471 18.57 -28.30 -4.39
C PHE A 471 18.24 -28.35 -2.89
N ARG A 472 16.98 -28.56 -2.51
CA ARG A 472 16.49 -28.41 -1.12
C ARG A 472 17.32 -29.21 -0.12
N ALA A 473 17.59 -30.50 -0.42
CA ALA A 473 18.33 -31.36 0.50
C ALA A 473 19.77 -30.86 0.78
N GLU A 474 20.42 -30.27 -0.22
CA GLU A 474 21.76 -29.71 -0.08
C GLU A 474 21.78 -28.44 0.77
N PHE A 475 20.77 -27.58 0.61
CA PHE A 475 20.60 -26.39 1.46
C PHE A 475 20.39 -26.79 2.93
N GLU A 476 19.50 -27.76 3.19
CA GLU A 476 19.20 -28.25 4.54
C GLU A 476 20.43 -28.90 5.17
N GLU A 477 21.21 -29.71 4.42
CA GLU A 477 22.46 -30.32 4.89
C GLU A 477 23.51 -29.25 5.28
N LYS A 478 23.55 -28.13 4.58
CA LYS A 478 24.45 -27.00 4.87
C LYS A 478 23.93 -26.05 5.94
N GLY A 479 22.72 -26.29 6.47
CA GLY A 479 22.19 -25.59 7.62
C GLY A 479 21.21 -24.46 7.31
N LEU A 480 20.80 -24.28 6.05
CA LEU A 480 19.65 -23.42 5.76
C LEU A 480 18.37 -24.14 6.25
N VAL A 481 17.52 -23.42 6.96
CA VAL A 481 16.27 -23.97 7.48
C VAL A 481 15.10 -23.54 6.59
N ILE A 482 14.29 -24.51 6.15
CA ILE A 482 13.00 -24.22 5.53
C ILE A 482 12.02 -23.84 6.64
N ALA A 483 11.80 -22.55 6.81
CA ALA A 483 11.00 -22.00 7.91
C ALA A 483 9.49 -22.05 7.64
N GLY A 484 9.08 -22.13 6.36
CA GLY A 484 7.67 -22.24 5.98
C GLY A 484 7.50 -22.94 4.65
N THR A 485 6.38 -23.66 4.50
CA THR A 485 6.00 -24.36 3.26
C THR A 485 4.52 -24.20 2.98
N SER A 486 4.11 -24.46 1.71
CA SER A 486 2.71 -24.72 1.39
C SER A 486 2.21 -25.95 2.18
N PRO A 487 0.88 -26.09 2.42
CA PRO A 487 0.33 -27.21 3.21
C PRO A 487 0.68 -28.61 2.67
N ASP A 488 0.90 -28.74 1.38
CA ASP A 488 1.36 -29.98 0.72
C ASP A 488 2.88 -30.18 0.79
N GLY A 489 3.62 -29.21 1.38
CA GLY A 489 5.08 -29.22 1.50
C GLY A 489 5.85 -28.99 0.20
N ARG A 490 5.16 -28.74 -0.92
CA ARG A 490 5.74 -28.60 -2.25
C ARG A 490 6.46 -27.28 -2.46
N LEU A 491 5.88 -26.18 -2.00
CA LEU A 491 6.43 -24.83 -2.17
C LEU A 491 7.16 -24.39 -0.91
N VAL A 492 8.35 -23.82 -1.07
CA VAL A 492 9.10 -23.19 0.01
C VAL A 492 8.66 -21.74 0.14
N GLU A 493 8.01 -21.41 1.25
CA GLU A 493 7.42 -20.09 1.51
C GLU A 493 8.33 -19.17 2.32
N ALA A 494 9.23 -19.76 3.11
CA ALA A 494 10.20 -19.01 3.91
C ALA A 494 11.45 -19.84 4.21
N VAL A 495 12.59 -19.16 4.29
CA VAL A 495 13.88 -19.73 4.68
C VAL A 495 14.52 -18.88 5.77
N GLU A 496 15.35 -19.52 6.64
CA GLU A 496 16.14 -18.78 7.64
C GLU A 496 17.51 -19.40 7.86
N ILE A 497 18.48 -18.59 8.29
CA ILE A 497 19.79 -19.03 8.78
C ILE A 497 19.72 -19.06 10.30
N PRO A 498 19.79 -20.26 10.92
CA PRO A 498 19.68 -20.41 12.37
C PRO A 498 20.88 -19.80 13.10
N GLY A 499 20.70 -19.50 14.40
CA GLY A 499 21.77 -18.94 15.22
C GLY A 499 22.04 -17.44 14.97
N ARG A 500 21.18 -16.79 14.21
CA ARG A 500 21.16 -15.33 13.99
C ARG A 500 19.95 -14.73 14.71
N ASP A 501 20.06 -13.46 15.14
CA ASP A 501 18.95 -12.77 15.78
C ASP A 501 17.75 -12.63 14.83
N PHE A 502 18.02 -12.32 13.56
CA PHE A 502 17.03 -12.32 12.49
C PHE A 502 17.74 -12.39 11.12
N HIS A 503 17.67 -13.53 10.44
CA HIS A 503 18.18 -13.70 9.08
C HIS A 503 17.19 -14.58 8.32
N LEU A 504 16.14 -13.93 7.77
CA LEU A 504 14.94 -14.58 7.28
C LEU A 504 14.54 -14.04 5.91
N GLY A 505 14.15 -14.94 5.01
CA GLY A 505 13.52 -14.63 3.74
C GLY A 505 12.11 -15.20 3.66
N ALA A 506 11.15 -14.39 3.18
CA ALA A 506 9.77 -14.80 2.91
C ALA A 506 9.43 -14.62 1.44
N GLN A 507 8.85 -15.65 0.79
CA GLN A 507 8.44 -15.58 -0.62
C GLN A 507 7.18 -14.73 -0.80
N PHE A 508 6.33 -14.67 0.21
CA PHE A 508 5.15 -13.82 0.27
C PHE A 508 5.50 -12.37 0.62
N HIS A 509 4.48 -11.50 0.58
CA HIS A 509 4.57 -10.07 0.82
C HIS A 509 3.90 -9.68 2.16
N PRO A 510 4.60 -9.78 3.30
CA PRO A 510 4.05 -9.48 4.62
C PRO A 510 3.67 -8.00 4.78
N GLU A 511 4.29 -7.11 4.00
CA GLU A 511 4.02 -5.68 4.02
C GLU A 511 2.57 -5.32 3.68
N PHE A 512 1.88 -6.13 2.87
CA PHE A 512 0.48 -5.86 2.51
C PHE A 512 -0.50 -6.07 3.66
N LYS A 513 -0.10 -6.79 4.71
CA LYS A 513 -0.97 -7.09 5.86
C LYS A 513 -0.64 -6.29 7.12
N SER A 514 0.41 -5.48 7.10
CA SER A 514 0.77 -4.63 8.24
C SER A 514 -0.23 -3.48 8.44
N ARG A 515 -0.53 -3.17 9.70
CA ARG A 515 -1.45 -2.11 10.11
C ARG A 515 -0.78 -1.23 11.18
N PRO A 516 -1.12 0.07 11.27
CA PRO A 516 -0.50 0.96 12.26
C PRO A 516 -0.80 0.58 13.71
N ASN A 517 -1.95 -0.03 13.96
CA ASN A 517 -2.36 -0.53 15.27
C ASN A 517 -1.95 -2.00 15.53
N ARG A 518 -1.46 -2.69 14.50
CA ARG A 518 -1.06 -4.11 14.56
C ARG A 518 0.02 -4.36 13.50
N ALA A 519 1.28 -4.08 13.86
CA ALA A 519 2.41 -4.34 12.99
C ALA A 519 2.50 -5.82 12.60
N HIS A 520 2.91 -6.08 11.36
CA HIS A 520 3.10 -7.47 10.91
C HIS A 520 4.20 -8.15 11.74
N PRO A 521 4.01 -9.41 12.20
CA PRO A 521 4.91 -10.10 13.12
C PRO A 521 6.37 -10.15 12.66
N LEU A 522 6.63 -10.39 11.38
CA LEU A 522 7.99 -10.45 10.84
C LEU A 522 8.69 -9.09 10.88
N PHE A 523 8.00 -8.02 10.53
CA PHE A 523 8.55 -6.66 10.63
C PHE A 523 8.82 -6.27 12.08
N LYS A 524 7.91 -6.63 13.01
CA LYS A 524 8.10 -6.40 14.44
C LYS A 524 9.33 -7.13 14.97
N GLY A 525 9.50 -8.41 14.61
CA GLY A 525 10.67 -9.21 14.97
C GLY A 525 11.97 -8.66 14.37
N PHE A 526 11.94 -8.22 13.12
CA PHE A 526 13.08 -7.63 12.44
C PHE A 526 13.55 -6.33 13.12
N ILE A 527 12.66 -5.40 13.44
CA ILE A 527 13.01 -4.16 14.14
C ILE A 527 13.50 -4.44 15.57
N ALA A 528 12.92 -5.43 16.27
CA ALA A 528 13.43 -5.83 17.58
C ALA A 528 14.87 -6.37 17.50
N ALA A 529 15.19 -7.16 16.46
CA ALA A 529 16.54 -7.66 16.23
C ALA A 529 17.52 -6.54 15.85
N ALA A 530 17.09 -5.57 15.01
CA ALA A 530 17.89 -4.41 14.64
C ALA A 530 18.25 -3.55 15.87
N LEU A 531 17.31 -3.30 16.76
CA LEU A 531 17.56 -2.58 18.02
C LEU A 531 18.51 -3.33 18.95
N LYS A 532 18.41 -4.66 19.00
CA LYS A 532 19.34 -5.50 19.75
C LYS A 532 20.75 -5.41 19.17
N PHE A 533 20.89 -5.58 17.85
CA PHE A 533 22.16 -5.46 17.14
C PHE A 533 22.81 -4.10 17.40
N GLN A 534 22.06 -3.01 17.28
CA GLN A 534 22.52 -1.66 17.61
C GLN A 534 23.08 -1.57 19.03
N SER A 535 22.36 -2.10 20.03
CA SER A 535 22.79 -2.03 21.44
C SER A 535 24.08 -2.81 21.74
N GLU A 536 24.35 -3.86 20.96
CA GLU A 536 25.54 -4.70 21.09
C GLU A 536 26.77 -4.12 20.39
N HIS A 537 26.55 -3.30 19.34
CA HIS A 537 27.61 -2.75 18.48
C HIS A 537 27.87 -1.24 18.71
N THR A 538 26.99 -0.53 19.43
CA THR A 538 27.25 0.87 19.82
C THR A 538 28.25 0.88 20.98
N PRO A 539 29.42 1.56 20.85
CA PRO A 539 30.36 1.68 21.98
C PRO A 539 29.65 2.36 23.18
N THR A 540 29.64 1.70 24.32
CA THR A 540 29.19 2.29 25.58
C THR A 540 30.11 3.43 25.99
N GLY A 541 29.89 4.66 25.48
CA GLY A 541 30.74 5.78 25.85
C GLY A 541 30.68 7.03 24.98
N HIS A 542 29.49 7.51 24.61
CA HIS A 542 29.32 8.94 24.34
C HIS A 542 27.96 9.41 24.88
N PRO A 543 27.93 10.37 25.82
CA PRO A 543 26.70 11.02 26.19
C PRO A 543 26.17 11.78 24.98
N ALA A 544 24.89 11.61 24.67
CA ALA A 544 24.19 12.35 23.64
C ALA A 544 24.50 13.85 23.78
N VAL A 545 25.14 14.43 22.79
CA VAL A 545 25.23 15.88 22.66
C VAL A 545 23.82 16.36 22.31
N LEU A 546 23.12 16.86 23.32
CA LEU A 546 21.93 17.67 23.14
C LEU A 546 22.36 18.94 22.38
N GLY A 547 22.21 18.94 21.07
CA GLY A 547 22.31 20.14 20.26
C GLY A 547 21.05 21.00 20.46
N GLU A 548 21.28 22.24 20.80
CA GLU A 548 20.32 23.33 20.95
C GLU A 548 19.48 23.61 19.69
#